data_2ec6e8a391244a615061a6b6008feb92
#
_entry.id   2ec6e8a391244a615061a6b6008feb92
#
_cell.length_a   1.000
_cell.length_b   1.000
_cell.length_c   1.000
_cell.angle_alpha   90.00
_cell.angle_beta   90.00
_cell.angle_gamma   90.00
#
_symmetry.space_group_name_H-M   'P 1'
#
loop_
_entity.id
_entity.type
_entity.pdbx_description
1 polymer ?
#
loop_
_entity_poly.entity_id
_entity_poly.type
_entity_poly.pdbx_seq_one_letter_code
_entity_poly.pdbx_strand_id
1 'polypeptide(L)'
;KHFERLVNLMQKEKVVVGMSGGVDSSVAAYLLKEQGYDVIGVTMQIWQDEDVFTQSREGGCCGLSAVDDARRVADRLGIPYYVMNFKADFQKSVIDYFVDEYEKGRTPNPCIACNRYVKWESLLQRSLEIGADYIATGHYARITKLPNGRYSIRNSVTAAKDQTYALYNRTQQQLAHTLMPVGDYEKTQIRKIAEDIGLPVATKRD
;
A
#
# COMPACT_ATOMS: atom_id res chain seq x y z
N LYS A 1 -21.01 -24.28 17.88
CA LYS A 1 -21.43 -23.69 16.57
C LYS A 1 -22.03 -22.26 16.70
N HIS A 2 -22.92 -21.98 17.68
CA HIS A 2 -23.49 -20.62 17.87
C HIS A 2 -22.49 -19.68 18.54
N PHE A 3 -21.71 -20.17 19.49
CA PHE A 3 -20.63 -19.44 20.17
C PHE A 3 -19.46 -19.16 19.21
N GLU A 4 -19.07 -20.10 18.37
CA GLU A 4 -18.06 -19.91 17.31
C GLU A 4 -18.51 -18.86 16.27
N ARG A 5 -19.80 -18.82 15.94
CA ARG A 5 -20.36 -17.77 15.08
C ARG A 5 -20.34 -16.40 15.73
N LEU A 6 -20.59 -16.30 17.04
CA LEU A 6 -20.49 -15.04 17.79
C LEU A 6 -19.05 -14.58 17.96
N VAL A 7 -18.10 -15.49 18.18
CA VAL A 7 -16.67 -15.18 18.25
C VAL A 7 -16.14 -14.68 16.89
N ASN A 8 -16.55 -15.30 15.77
CA ASN A 8 -16.21 -14.83 14.42
C ASN A 8 -16.86 -13.48 14.08
N LEU A 9 -18.03 -13.15 14.64
CA LEU A 9 -18.66 -11.84 14.49
C LEU A 9 -17.97 -10.73 15.31
N MET A 10 -17.13 -11.09 16.28
CA MET A 10 -16.37 -10.16 17.11
C MET A 10 -14.91 -10.02 16.67
N GLN A 11 -14.41 -10.86 15.78
CA GLN A 11 -13.05 -10.80 15.28
C GLN A 11 -13.01 -9.81 14.11
N LYS A 12 -12.37 -8.66 14.34
CA LYS A 12 -12.15 -7.65 13.29
C LYS A 12 -11.29 -8.25 12.19
N GLU A 13 -11.68 -8.04 10.94
CA GLU A 13 -10.83 -8.38 9.80
C GLU A 13 -9.52 -7.58 9.87
N LYS A 14 -8.41 -8.27 9.66
CA LYS A 14 -7.07 -7.70 9.77
C LYS A 14 -6.56 -7.23 8.42
N VAL A 15 -6.04 -6.00 8.37
CA VAL A 15 -5.50 -5.43 7.15
C VAL A 15 -4.09 -4.91 7.37
N VAL A 16 -3.18 -5.31 6.48
CA VAL A 16 -1.83 -4.74 6.39
C VAL A 16 -1.83 -3.60 5.39
N VAL A 17 -1.52 -2.40 5.85
CA VAL A 17 -1.45 -1.19 5.01
C VAL A 17 0.00 -0.89 4.65
N GLY A 18 0.30 -0.89 3.35
CA GLY A 18 1.60 -0.43 2.84
C GLY A 18 1.73 1.08 2.99
N MET A 19 2.55 1.51 3.94
CA MET A 19 2.78 2.92 4.29
C MET A 19 4.09 3.42 3.67
N SER A 20 4.00 4.40 2.80
CA SER A 20 5.15 5.03 2.12
C SER A 20 5.65 6.31 2.80
N GLY A 21 5.12 6.65 3.97
CA GLY A 21 5.38 7.95 4.60
C GLY A 21 4.76 9.15 3.88
N GLY A 22 3.86 8.90 2.93
CA GLY A 22 3.09 9.93 2.23
C GLY A 22 1.68 10.08 2.79
N VAL A 23 0.99 11.15 2.39
CA VAL A 23 -0.37 11.49 2.84
C VAL A 23 -1.37 10.40 2.49
N ASP A 24 -1.35 9.88 1.26
CA ASP A 24 -2.36 8.96 0.75
C ASP A 24 -2.38 7.62 1.50
N SER A 25 -1.23 7.02 1.73
CA SER A 25 -1.13 5.78 2.51
C SER A 25 -1.48 5.97 3.99
N SER A 26 -1.19 7.15 4.52
CA SER A 26 -1.53 7.52 5.90
C SER A 26 -3.04 7.67 6.09
N VAL A 27 -3.71 8.33 5.17
CA VAL A 27 -5.18 8.46 5.18
C VAL A 27 -5.84 7.12 4.88
N ALA A 28 -5.25 6.28 4.02
CA ALA A 28 -5.72 4.92 3.80
C ALA A 28 -5.78 4.11 5.11
N ALA A 29 -4.72 4.17 5.92
CA ALA A 29 -4.68 3.51 7.23
C ALA A 29 -5.74 4.06 8.19
N TYR A 30 -5.93 5.37 8.23
CA TYR A 30 -6.95 6.02 9.03
C TYR A 30 -8.36 5.57 8.64
N LEU A 31 -8.70 5.63 7.34
CA LEU A 31 -10.03 5.27 6.83
C LEU A 31 -10.39 3.82 7.16
N LEU A 32 -9.44 2.89 7.03
CA LEU A 32 -9.66 1.49 7.36
C LEU A 32 -9.85 1.28 8.87
N LYS A 33 -9.10 2.00 9.71
CA LYS A 33 -9.31 1.98 11.15
C LYS A 33 -10.71 2.47 11.53
N GLU A 34 -11.18 3.57 10.94
CA GLU A 34 -12.54 4.11 11.15
C GLU A 34 -13.62 3.15 10.66
N GLN A 35 -13.36 2.38 9.60
CA GLN A 35 -14.23 1.32 9.11
C GLN A 35 -14.28 0.08 10.01
N GLY A 36 -13.43 0.04 11.05
CA GLY A 36 -13.45 -1.00 12.07
C GLY A 36 -12.49 -2.16 11.83
N TYR A 37 -11.61 -2.08 10.84
CA TYR A 37 -10.56 -3.07 10.62
C TYR A 37 -9.50 -3.06 11.75
N ASP A 38 -8.85 -4.23 11.95
CA ASP A 38 -7.62 -4.33 12.72
C ASP A 38 -6.44 -3.99 11.80
N VAL A 39 -5.94 -2.75 11.91
CA VAL A 39 -4.97 -2.17 10.97
C VAL A 39 -3.55 -2.36 11.47
N ILE A 40 -2.68 -2.87 10.60
CA ILE A 40 -1.23 -2.94 10.81
C ILE A 40 -0.54 -2.12 9.71
N GLY A 41 0.27 -1.13 10.09
CA GLY A 41 1.10 -0.36 9.15
C GLY A 41 2.40 -1.10 8.83
N VAL A 42 2.77 -1.15 7.56
CA VAL A 42 4.04 -1.74 7.10
C VAL A 42 4.73 -0.83 6.10
N THR A 43 5.99 -0.50 6.36
CA THR A 43 6.88 0.08 5.33
C THR A 43 7.80 -1.00 4.78
N MET A 44 7.87 -1.08 3.46
CA MET A 44 8.75 -2.00 2.75
C MET A 44 10.14 -1.37 2.62
N GLN A 45 11.15 -1.98 3.24
CA GLN A 45 12.55 -1.62 3.03
C GLN A 45 13.04 -2.31 1.75
N ILE A 46 13.28 -1.54 0.69
CA ILE A 46 13.63 -2.03 -0.64
C ILE A 46 15.06 -1.64 -1.08
N TRP A 47 15.67 -0.61 -0.48
CA TRP A 47 17.02 -0.16 -0.82
C TRP A 47 18.08 -0.81 0.07
N GLN A 48 19.28 -1.02 -0.49
CA GLN A 48 20.46 -1.44 0.28
C GLN A 48 20.91 -0.28 1.20
N ASP A 49 21.50 -0.62 2.35
CA ASP A 49 21.88 0.38 3.35
C ASP A 49 22.99 1.32 2.83
N GLU A 50 23.84 0.85 1.94
CA GLU A 50 24.92 1.62 1.29
C GLU A 50 24.39 2.69 0.32
N ASP A 51 23.25 2.44 -0.33
CA ASP A 51 22.62 3.37 -1.27
C ASP A 51 21.97 4.55 -0.56
N VAL A 52 21.62 4.40 0.71
CA VAL A 52 20.93 5.41 1.52
C VAL A 52 21.88 6.55 1.92
N PHE A 53 23.17 6.27 2.11
CA PHE A 53 24.16 7.27 2.48
C PHE A 53 24.61 8.16 1.33
N THR A 54 24.42 7.72 0.09
CA THR A 54 24.83 8.47 -1.10
C THR A 54 23.70 9.29 -1.74
N GLN A 55 22.47 9.05 -1.37
CA GLN A 55 21.31 9.74 -1.94
C GLN A 55 20.48 10.46 -0.86
N SER A 56 20.97 11.61 -0.42
CA SER A 56 20.16 12.65 0.24
C SER A 56 19.16 13.28 -0.75
N ARG A 57 18.47 12.47 -1.54
CA ARG A 57 17.36 12.93 -2.37
C ARG A 57 16.07 12.77 -1.58
N GLU A 58 15.59 13.88 -1.06
CA GLU A 58 14.23 14.05 -0.59
C GLU A 58 13.26 13.56 -1.68
N GLY A 59 12.43 12.55 -1.39
CA GLY A 59 11.33 12.18 -2.29
C GLY A 59 11.16 10.73 -2.71
N GLY A 60 11.98 9.78 -2.22
CA GLY A 60 11.77 8.34 -2.49
C GLY A 60 10.71 7.73 -1.57
N CYS A 61 9.82 6.88 -2.10
CA CYS A 61 8.70 6.24 -1.35
C CYS A 61 9.14 5.24 -0.25
N CYS A 62 10.43 4.97 -0.06
CA CYS A 62 10.95 3.96 0.85
C CYS A 62 12.30 4.37 1.50
N GLY A 63 12.65 5.67 1.55
CA GLY A 63 13.82 6.18 2.23
C GLY A 63 13.66 6.20 3.76
N LEU A 64 14.76 6.49 4.51
CA LEU A 64 14.74 6.56 5.97
C LEU A 64 13.71 7.59 6.49
N SER A 65 13.62 8.76 5.84
CA SER A 65 12.61 9.77 6.16
C SER A 65 11.17 9.27 5.99
N ALA A 66 10.93 8.40 4.99
CA ALA A 66 9.63 7.80 4.76
C ALA A 66 9.24 6.80 5.88
N VAL A 67 10.22 6.05 6.40
CA VAL A 67 10.03 5.15 7.56
C VAL A 67 9.66 5.94 8.81
N ASP A 68 10.37 7.04 9.08
CA ASP A 68 10.10 7.87 10.26
C ASP A 68 8.75 8.59 10.15
N ASP A 69 8.38 9.07 8.97
CA ASP A 69 7.07 9.66 8.72
C ASP A 69 5.94 8.64 8.91
N ALA A 70 6.10 7.43 8.36
CA ALA A 70 5.12 6.36 8.52
C ALA A 70 4.97 5.92 9.99
N ARG A 71 6.09 5.83 10.73
CA ARG A 71 6.08 5.51 12.16
C ARG A 71 5.31 6.56 12.96
N ARG A 72 5.60 7.86 12.76
CA ARG A 72 4.90 8.96 13.43
C ARG A 72 3.39 8.95 13.14
N VAL A 73 3.00 8.62 11.91
CA VAL A 73 1.59 8.45 11.54
C VAL A 73 0.99 7.26 12.27
N ALA A 74 1.65 6.11 12.29
CA ALA A 74 1.16 4.92 12.98
C ALA A 74 0.98 5.15 14.48
N ASP A 75 1.94 5.82 15.13
CA ASP A 75 1.86 6.23 16.53
C ASP A 75 0.65 7.16 16.75
N ARG A 76 0.47 8.16 15.89
CA ARG A 76 -0.67 9.08 15.96
C ARG A 76 -2.02 8.35 15.81
N LEU A 77 -2.08 7.36 14.93
CA LEU A 77 -3.26 6.55 14.71
C LEU A 77 -3.44 5.46 15.78
N GLY A 78 -2.43 5.18 16.61
CA GLY A 78 -2.45 4.09 17.59
C GLY A 78 -2.59 2.71 16.92
N ILE A 79 -1.84 2.47 15.85
CA ILE A 79 -1.80 1.20 15.14
C ILE A 79 -0.39 0.57 15.24
N PRO A 80 -0.27 -0.78 15.28
CA PRO A 80 1.01 -1.44 15.17
C PRO A 80 1.72 -1.08 13.86
N TYR A 81 3.04 -0.93 13.91
CA TYR A 81 3.84 -0.57 12.74
C TYR A 81 5.12 -1.39 12.66
N TYR A 82 5.43 -1.88 11.46
CA TYR A 82 6.62 -2.69 11.20
C TYR A 82 7.33 -2.23 9.93
N VAL A 83 8.65 -2.41 9.91
CA VAL A 83 9.46 -2.30 8.70
C VAL A 83 9.81 -3.70 8.24
N MET A 84 9.41 -4.07 7.04
CA MET A 84 9.67 -5.39 6.47
C MET A 84 10.74 -5.31 5.40
N ASN A 85 11.70 -6.23 5.42
CA ASN A 85 12.79 -6.29 4.45
C ASN A 85 12.31 -6.97 3.16
N PHE A 86 12.34 -6.23 2.06
CA PHE A 86 12.05 -6.67 0.69
C PHE A 86 13.20 -6.39 -0.28
N LYS A 87 14.43 -6.15 0.23
CA LYS A 87 15.60 -5.79 -0.58
C LYS A 87 15.89 -6.82 -1.66
N ALA A 88 15.89 -8.11 -1.30
CA ALA A 88 16.15 -9.19 -2.25
C ALA A 88 15.05 -9.33 -3.30
N ASP A 89 13.77 -9.24 -2.87
CA ASP A 89 12.62 -9.30 -3.78
C ASP A 89 12.66 -8.13 -4.77
N PHE A 90 12.99 -6.93 -4.29
CA PHE A 90 13.07 -5.72 -5.11
C PHE A 90 14.25 -5.77 -6.08
N GLN A 91 15.43 -6.18 -5.62
CA GLN A 91 16.61 -6.33 -6.48
C GLN A 91 16.29 -7.25 -7.66
N LYS A 92 15.85 -8.48 -7.37
CA LYS A 92 15.59 -9.50 -8.37
C LYS A 92 14.46 -9.13 -9.35
N SER A 93 13.34 -8.64 -8.81
CA SER A 93 12.10 -8.53 -9.59
C SER A 93 11.87 -7.13 -10.18
N VAL A 94 12.61 -6.13 -9.71
CA VAL A 94 12.46 -4.75 -10.18
C VAL A 94 13.75 -4.24 -10.81
N ILE A 95 14.88 -4.31 -10.09
CA ILE A 95 16.15 -3.74 -10.58
C ILE A 95 16.72 -4.60 -11.71
N ASP A 96 16.91 -5.90 -11.48
CA ASP A 96 17.48 -6.79 -12.50
C ASP A 96 16.58 -6.86 -13.74
N TYR A 97 15.26 -6.91 -13.54
CA TYR A 97 14.28 -6.81 -14.62
C TYR A 97 14.40 -5.48 -15.40
N PHE A 98 14.56 -4.35 -14.70
CA PHE A 98 14.72 -3.05 -15.35
C PHE A 98 15.96 -3.00 -16.22
N VAL A 99 17.10 -3.47 -15.71
CA VAL A 99 18.38 -3.51 -16.44
C VAL A 99 18.25 -4.42 -17.68
N ASP A 100 17.74 -5.65 -17.52
CA ASP A 100 17.56 -6.61 -18.60
C ASP A 100 16.65 -6.07 -19.75
N GLU A 101 15.56 -5.42 -19.39
CA GLU A 101 14.67 -4.80 -20.39
C GLU A 101 15.33 -3.60 -21.09
N TYR A 102 16.08 -2.80 -20.33
CA TYR A 102 16.77 -1.64 -20.89
C TYR A 102 17.89 -2.04 -21.85
N GLU A 103 18.67 -3.10 -21.52
CA GLU A 103 19.69 -3.68 -22.41
C GLU A 103 19.07 -4.21 -23.72
N LYS A 104 17.84 -4.68 -23.70
CA LYS A 104 17.07 -5.10 -24.88
C LYS A 104 16.44 -3.94 -25.65
N GLY A 105 16.75 -2.69 -25.30
CA GLY A 105 16.20 -1.49 -25.96
C GLY A 105 14.73 -1.21 -25.64
N ARG A 106 14.17 -1.78 -24.56
CA ARG A 106 12.81 -1.53 -24.10
C ARG A 106 12.81 -0.51 -22.94
N THR A 107 11.68 0.13 -22.71
CA THR A 107 11.51 1.10 -21.61
C THR A 107 10.56 0.52 -20.55
N PRO A 108 11.07 -0.24 -19.58
CA PRO A 108 10.25 -0.84 -18.53
C PRO A 108 9.77 0.21 -17.54
N ASN A 109 8.64 -0.08 -16.88
CA ASN A 109 8.15 0.75 -15.79
C ASN A 109 8.40 0.04 -14.45
N PRO A 110 9.36 0.52 -13.63
CA PRO A 110 9.70 -0.11 -12.36
C PRO A 110 8.55 -0.08 -11.34
N CYS A 111 7.66 0.92 -11.41
CA CYS A 111 6.50 0.98 -10.51
C CYS A 111 5.50 -0.15 -10.79
N ILE A 112 5.30 -0.52 -12.06
CA ILE A 112 4.44 -1.66 -12.44
C ILE A 112 5.06 -2.97 -11.92
N ALA A 113 6.37 -3.16 -12.10
CA ALA A 113 7.09 -4.34 -11.61
C ALA A 113 7.04 -4.41 -10.06
N CYS A 114 7.32 -3.32 -9.37
CA CYS A 114 7.22 -3.23 -7.90
C CYS A 114 5.80 -3.55 -7.41
N ASN A 115 4.79 -2.98 -8.02
CA ASN A 115 3.41 -3.31 -7.67
C ASN A 115 3.13 -4.80 -7.89
N ARG A 116 3.57 -5.39 -9.00
CA ARG A 116 3.32 -6.79 -9.31
C ARG A 116 4.02 -7.73 -8.33
N TYR A 117 5.32 -7.65 -8.23
CA TYR A 117 6.13 -8.67 -7.60
C TYR A 117 6.36 -8.40 -6.11
N VAL A 118 6.54 -7.13 -5.72
CA VAL A 118 6.84 -6.82 -4.31
C VAL A 118 5.57 -6.62 -3.49
N LYS A 119 4.62 -5.80 -3.97
CA LYS A 119 3.40 -5.52 -3.18
C LYS A 119 2.38 -6.66 -3.26
N TRP A 120 2.00 -7.10 -4.46
CA TRP A 120 0.91 -8.09 -4.63
C TRP A 120 1.35 -9.54 -4.70
N GLU A 121 2.63 -9.83 -4.74
CA GLU A 121 3.15 -11.18 -4.51
C GLU A 121 3.79 -11.26 -3.12
N SER A 122 4.94 -10.64 -2.88
CA SER A 122 5.68 -10.82 -1.63
C SER A 122 4.99 -10.23 -0.40
N LEU A 123 4.52 -8.96 -0.44
CA LEU A 123 3.85 -8.35 0.72
C LEU A 123 2.50 -9.03 1.01
N LEU A 124 1.69 -9.32 -0.02
CA LEU A 124 0.42 -10.00 0.18
C LEU A 124 0.64 -11.38 0.81
N GLN A 125 1.56 -12.18 0.25
CA GLN A 125 1.86 -13.50 0.79
C GLN A 125 2.27 -13.43 2.27
N ARG A 126 3.25 -12.59 2.61
CA ARG A 126 3.71 -12.42 3.99
C ARG A 126 2.60 -11.91 4.92
N SER A 127 1.70 -11.07 4.40
CA SER A 127 0.55 -10.58 5.18
C SER A 127 -0.45 -11.69 5.49
N LEU A 128 -0.74 -12.56 4.54
CA LEU A 128 -1.61 -13.72 4.74
C LEU A 128 -0.98 -14.73 5.72
N GLU A 129 0.34 -14.94 5.64
CA GLU A 129 1.09 -15.83 6.56
C GLU A 129 1.01 -15.38 8.02
N ILE A 130 0.95 -14.07 8.29
CA ILE A 130 0.76 -13.52 9.64
C ILE A 130 -0.73 -13.39 10.03
N GLY A 131 -1.63 -13.96 9.24
CA GLY A 131 -3.07 -14.01 9.51
C GLY A 131 -3.82 -12.73 9.20
N ALA A 132 -3.32 -11.89 8.29
CA ALA A 132 -4.10 -10.77 7.76
C ALA A 132 -5.08 -11.28 6.68
N ASP A 133 -6.24 -10.63 6.60
CA ASP A 133 -7.27 -10.94 5.59
C ASP A 133 -7.03 -10.15 4.31
N TYR A 134 -6.49 -8.95 4.43
CA TYR A 134 -6.28 -8.02 3.33
C TYR A 134 -4.92 -7.31 3.40
N ILE A 135 -4.48 -6.84 2.22
CA ILE A 135 -3.54 -5.72 2.13
C ILE A 135 -4.25 -4.48 1.61
N ALA A 136 -3.74 -3.32 1.96
CA ALA A 136 -4.23 -2.04 1.45
C ALA A 136 -3.07 -1.11 1.11
N THR A 137 -3.34 -0.16 0.23
CA THR A 137 -2.38 0.87 -0.18
C THR A 137 -3.10 2.19 -0.42
N GLY A 138 -2.32 3.27 -0.52
CA GLY A 138 -2.82 4.59 -0.90
C GLY A 138 -2.98 4.80 -2.41
N HIS A 139 -3.21 3.75 -3.21
CA HIS A 139 -3.45 3.91 -4.65
C HIS A 139 -4.83 4.45 -4.96
N TYR A 140 -4.88 5.38 -5.89
CA TYR A 140 -6.13 5.91 -6.46
C TYR A 140 -6.68 4.94 -7.52
N ALA A 141 -7.38 3.92 -7.06
CA ALA A 141 -8.12 2.95 -7.85
C ALA A 141 -9.26 2.40 -6.99
N ARG A 142 -10.22 1.74 -7.59
CA ARG A 142 -11.33 1.09 -6.90
C ARG A 142 -11.41 -0.39 -7.24
N ILE A 143 -11.77 -1.21 -6.27
CA ILE A 143 -12.04 -2.63 -6.49
C ILE A 143 -13.54 -2.86 -6.29
N THR A 144 -14.17 -3.51 -7.26
CA THR A 144 -15.59 -3.82 -7.24
C THR A 144 -15.80 -5.30 -7.45
N LYS A 145 -16.63 -5.93 -6.62
CA LYS A 145 -17.10 -7.29 -6.86
C LYS A 145 -18.31 -7.23 -7.80
N LEU A 146 -18.21 -7.91 -8.93
CA LEU A 146 -19.25 -7.97 -9.95
C LEU A 146 -20.34 -8.99 -9.56
N PRO A 147 -21.56 -8.92 -10.18
CA PRO A 147 -22.63 -9.87 -9.90
C PRO A 147 -22.28 -11.33 -10.14
N ASN A 148 -21.34 -11.62 -11.04
CA ASN A 148 -20.82 -12.97 -11.30
C ASN A 148 -19.77 -13.44 -10.30
N GLY A 149 -19.55 -12.69 -9.21
CA GLY A 149 -18.59 -12.99 -8.15
C GLY A 149 -17.14 -12.61 -8.45
N ARG A 150 -16.82 -12.16 -9.65
CA ARG A 150 -15.46 -11.72 -10.02
C ARG A 150 -15.17 -10.32 -9.50
N TYR A 151 -13.89 -10.04 -9.23
CA TYR A 151 -13.40 -8.70 -8.89
C TYR A 151 -12.94 -7.96 -10.15
N SER A 152 -13.18 -6.66 -10.17
CA SER A 152 -12.74 -5.76 -11.24
C SER A 152 -12.09 -4.52 -10.65
N ILE A 153 -11.05 -4.04 -11.31
CA ILE A 153 -10.46 -2.72 -11.01
C ILE A 153 -11.24 -1.67 -11.80
N ARG A 154 -11.58 -0.58 -11.12
CA ARG A 154 -12.21 0.60 -11.71
C ARG A 154 -11.37 1.83 -11.45
N ASN A 155 -11.49 2.81 -12.35
CA ASN A 155 -10.87 4.11 -12.17
C ASN A 155 -11.31 4.74 -10.85
N SER A 156 -10.41 5.49 -10.22
CA SER A 156 -10.74 6.32 -9.07
C SER A 156 -11.71 7.43 -9.46
N VAL A 157 -12.27 8.12 -8.48
CA VAL A 157 -13.12 9.30 -8.74
C VAL A 157 -12.31 10.48 -9.26
N THR A 158 -11.00 10.55 -8.92
CA THR A 158 -10.09 11.58 -9.40
C THR A 158 -9.32 11.12 -10.66
N ALA A 159 -9.72 11.63 -11.82
CA ALA A 159 -9.07 11.28 -13.10
C ALA A 159 -7.59 11.70 -13.13
N ALA A 160 -7.25 12.84 -12.53
CA ALA A 160 -5.89 13.40 -12.54
C ALA A 160 -4.87 12.57 -11.73
N LYS A 161 -5.32 11.75 -10.81
CA LYS A 161 -4.47 10.90 -9.94
C LYS A 161 -4.75 9.41 -10.13
N ASP A 162 -5.54 9.01 -11.12
CA ASP A 162 -5.87 7.61 -11.38
C ASP A 162 -4.60 6.76 -11.58
N GLN A 163 -4.54 5.64 -10.87
CA GLN A 163 -3.39 4.73 -10.87
C GLN A 163 -3.76 3.30 -11.33
N THR A 164 -4.92 3.12 -11.95
CA THR A 164 -5.37 1.80 -12.45
C THR A 164 -4.41 1.21 -13.46
N TYR A 165 -3.70 2.05 -14.24
CA TYR A 165 -2.68 1.63 -15.19
C TYR A 165 -1.55 0.79 -14.55
N ALA A 166 -1.23 1.02 -13.27
CA ALA A 166 -0.19 0.31 -12.55
C ALA A 166 -0.67 -1.01 -11.92
N LEU A 167 -1.97 -1.34 -12.06
CA LEU A 167 -2.64 -2.43 -11.35
C LEU A 167 -3.29 -3.46 -12.29
N TYR A 168 -3.22 -3.29 -13.60
CA TYR A 168 -3.95 -4.08 -14.60
C TYR A 168 -3.67 -5.59 -14.55
N ASN A 169 -2.52 -6.00 -14.05
CA ASN A 169 -2.05 -7.38 -14.05
C ASN A 169 -2.32 -8.13 -12.72
N ARG A 170 -3.36 -7.72 -11.97
CA ARG A 170 -3.77 -8.41 -10.72
C ARG A 170 -4.60 -9.64 -11.03
N THR A 171 -4.33 -10.72 -10.29
CA THR A 171 -5.16 -11.93 -10.32
C THR A 171 -6.45 -11.74 -9.50
N GLN A 172 -7.45 -12.59 -9.72
CA GLN A 172 -8.69 -12.55 -8.96
C GLN A 172 -8.45 -12.79 -7.45
N GLN A 173 -7.53 -13.67 -7.11
CA GLN A 173 -7.13 -13.92 -5.72
C GLN A 173 -6.50 -12.68 -5.10
N GLN A 174 -5.57 -12.02 -5.80
CA GLN A 174 -4.96 -10.79 -5.32
C GLN A 174 -6.00 -9.68 -5.10
N LEU A 175 -6.95 -9.52 -6.04
CA LEU A 175 -8.01 -8.53 -5.92
C LEU A 175 -8.96 -8.82 -4.75
N ALA A 176 -9.26 -10.10 -4.48
CA ALA A 176 -10.12 -10.51 -3.38
C ALA A 176 -9.54 -10.14 -2.00
N HIS A 177 -8.21 -10.04 -1.89
CA HIS A 177 -7.49 -9.68 -0.66
C HIS A 177 -6.91 -8.26 -0.68
N THR A 178 -7.48 -7.35 -1.49
CA THR A 178 -6.97 -5.98 -1.63
C THR A 178 -8.04 -4.95 -1.33
N LEU A 179 -7.68 -3.95 -0.53
CA LEU A 179 -8.50 -2.77 -0.27
C LEU A 179 -7.81 -1.51 -0.79
N MET A 180 -8.59 -0.61 -1.38
CA MET A 180 -8.10 0.67 -1.93
C MET A 180 -8.97 1.83 -1.42
N PRO A 181 -8.84 2.19 -0.14
CA PRO A 181 -9.78 3.07 0.54
C PRO A 181 -9.77 4.51 0.03
N VAL A 182 -8.70 4.98 -0.62
CA VAL A 182 -8.62 6.35 -1.14
C VAL A 182 -9.21 6.51 -2.54
N GLY A 183 -9.54 5.41 -3.22
CA GLY A 183 -10.06 5.44 -4.59
C GLY A 183 -11.39 6.16 -4.78
N ASP A 184 -12.17 6.29 -3.71
CA ASP A 184 -13.48 6.98 -3.69
C ASP A 184 -13.39 8.46 -3.27
N TYR A 185 -12.16 9.01 -3.14
CA TYR A 185 -11.93 10.37 -2.70
C TYR A 185 -11.13 11.17 -3.73
N GLU A 186 -11.44 12.47 -3.82
CA GLU A 186 -10.58 13.43 -4.50
C GLU A 186 -9.30 13.71 -3.69
N LYS A 187 -8.20 14.04 -4.35
CA LYS A 187 -6.93 14.33 -3.67
C LYS A 187 -7.05 15.46 -2.64
N THR A 188 -7.87 16.46 -2.94
CA THR A 188 -8.18 17.57 -2.02
C THR A 188 -8.89 17.11 -0.76
N GLN A 189 -9.80 16.14 -0.87
CA GLN A 189 -10.48 15.54 0.27
C GLN A 189 -9.50 14.73 1.14
N ILE A 190 -8.61 13.96 0.52
CA ILE A 190 -7.58 13.20 1.24
C ILE A 190 -6.66 14.13 2.04
N ARG A 191 -6.22 15.25 1.44
CA ARG A 191 -5.41 16.25 2.17
C ARG A 191 -6.19 16.89 3.31
N LYS A 192 -7.45 17.25 3.08
CA LYS A 192 -8.30 17.80 4.13
C LYS A 192 -8.50 16.82 5.29
N ILE A 193 -8.76 15.55 5.02
CA ILE A 193 -8.84 14.51 6.06
C ILE A 193 -7.53 14.46 6.87
N ALA A 194 -6.38 14.45 6.20
CA ALA A 194 -5.09 14.41 6.86
C ALA A 194 -4.86 15.63 7.79
N GLU A 195 -5.28 16.82 7.36
CA GLU A 195 -5.22 18.06 8.16
C GLU A 195 -6.19 18.00 9.35
N ASP A 196 -7.44 17.64 9.11
CA ASP A 196 -8.52 17.60 10.11
C ASP A 196 -8.17 16.66 11.29
N ILE A 197 -7.51 15.53 11.01
CA ILE A 197 -7.06 14.58 12.06
C ILE A 197 -5.64 14.85 12.58
N GLY A 198 -4.97 15.88 12.08
CA GLY A 198 -3.64 16.31 12.52
C GLY A 198 -2.54 15.30 12.23
N LEU A 199 -2.54 14.70 11.01
CA LEU A 199 -1.45 13.80 10.61
C LEU A 199 -0.14 14.57 10.42
N PRO A 200 1.00 14.04 10.91
CA PRO A 200 2.32 14.69 10.78
C PRO A 200 2.73 14.99 9.33
N VAL A 201 2.15 14.25 8.39
CA VAL A 201 2.48 14.33 6.95
C VAL A 201 1.47 15.15 6.14
N ALA A 202 0.48 15.80 6.77
CA ALA A 202 -0.62 16.49 6.07
C ALA A 202 -0.14 17.53 5.06
N THR A 203 0.94 18.26 5.38
CA THR A 203 1.53 19.31 4.53
C THR A 203 2.61 18.80 3.56
N LYS A 204 2.92 17.50 3.60
CA LYS A 204 3.95 16.90 2.74
C LYS A 204 3.53 16.98 1.27
N ARG A 205 4.47 17.38 0.39
CA ARG A 205 4.25 17.36 -1.06
C ARG A 205 4.25 15.91 -1.58
N ASP A 206 3.55 15.70 -2.71
CA ASP A 206 3.51 14.39 -3.41
C ASP A 206 4.85 14.09 -4.06
#